data_5e194847c548c19c246cb710e2d9e6a4
#
_entry.id   5e194847c548c19c246cb710e2d9e6a4
#
_cell.length_a   1.000
_cell.length_b   1.000
_cell.length_c   1.000
_cell.angle_alpha   90.00
_cell.angle_beta   90.00
_cell.angle_gamma   90.00
#
_symmetry.space_group_name_H-M   'P 1'
#
loop_
_entity.id
_entity.type
_entity.pdbx_description
1 polymer ?
#
loop_
_entity_poly.entity_id
_entity_poly.type
_entity_poly.pdbx_seq_one_letter_code
_entity_poly.pdbx_strand_id
1 'polypeptide(L)'
;MLTCLFARFAVKAGAKHVVGVDMSTIIDKAKEIVERNGMTSKITLLQGKMEEVKMPFSKVDIIISEWMGYFLLYESMLDTVLYARDRYLGAEGKIFPDKATIYMAGIEDGDYKEEKIGCTPDNCS
;
A
#
# COMPACT_ATOMS: atom_id res chain seq x y z
N MET A 1 8.71 -4.14 0.93
CA MET A 1 9.54 -3.90 -0.27
C MET A 1 8.92 -2.90 -1.25
N LEU A 2 7.60 -2.89 -1.43
CA LEU A 2 6.89 -1.92 -2.29
C LEU A 2 7.11 -0.47 -1.88
N THR A 3 7.12 -0.16 -0.58
CA THR A 3 7.36 1.19 -0.05
C THR A 3 8.65 1.81 -0.59
N CYS A 4 9.76 1.07 -0.60
CA CYS A 4 11.03 1.54 -1.15
C CYS A 4 10.98 1.73 -2.67
N LEU A 5 10.30 0.83 -3.38
CA LEU A 5 10.18 0.88 -4.84
C LEU A 5 9.40 2.12 -5.28
N PHE A 6 8.24 2.36 -4.66
CA PHE A 6 7.42 3.54 -4.94
C PHE A 6 8.14 4.84 -4.59
N ALA A 7 8.83 4.88 -3.44
CA ALA A 7 9.60 6.05 -3.05
C ALA A 7 10.68 6.39 -4.09
N ARG A 8 11.40 5.39 -4.60
CA ARG A 8 12.42 5.58 -5.64
C ARG A 8 11.82 6.04 -6.97
N PHE A 9 10.69 5.48 -7.37
CA PHE A 9 10.00 5.91 -8.59
C PHE A 9 9.51 7.35 -8.48
N ALA A 10 8.94 7.73 -7.34
CA ALA A 10 8.50 9.10 -7.10
C ALA A 10 9.68 10.09 -7.20
N VAL A 11 10.83 9.78 -6.57
CA VAL A 11 12.03 10.63 -6.70
C VAL A 11 12.52 10.72 -8.14
N LYS A 12 12.54 9.61 -8.88
CA LYS A 12 12.92 9.61 -10.31
C LYS A 12 11.93 10.40 -11.17
N ALA A 13 10.66 10.42 -10.80
CA ALA A 13 9.62 11.21 -11.46
C ALA A 13 9.65 12.71 -11.08
N GLY A 14 10.56 13.14 -10.20
CA GLY A 14 10.76 14.55 -9.87
C GLY A 14 10.20 14.99 -8.52
N ALA A 15 9.76 14.07 -7.65
CA ALA A 15 9.36 14.44 -6.30
C ALA A 15 10.53 15.10 -5.55
N LYS A 16 10.26 16.22 -4.88
CA LYS A 16 11.28 16.95 -4.09
C LYS A 16 11.69 16.14 -2.87
N HIS A 17 10.71 15.55 -2.20
CA HIS A 17 10.92 14.68 -1.06
C HIS A 17 9.83 13.61 -0.99
N VAL A 18 10.17 12.42 -0.51
CA VAL A 18 9.23 11.31 -0.34
C VAL A 18 9.36 10.76 1.08
N VAL A 19 8.22 10.51 1.71
CA VAL A 19 8.16 9.79 2.98
C VAL A 19 7.52 8.43 2.74
N GLY A 20 8.22 7.37 3.10
CA GLY A 20 7.69 6.01 3.10
C GLY A 20 7.43 5.55 4.52
N VAL A 21 6.24 5.00 4.76
CA VAL A 21 5.84 4.43 6.06
C VAL A 21 5.57 2.94 5.88
N ASP A 22 6.15 2.13 6.75
CA ASP A 22 5.96 0.69 6.76
C ASP A 22 6.11 0.17 8.20
N MET A 23 5.18 -0.63 8.68
CA MET A 23 5.24 -1.15 10.04
C MET A 23 6.19 -2.35 10.20
N SER A 24 6.53 -3.00 9.10
CA SER A 24 7.36 -4.22 9.13
C SER A 24 8.86 -3.91 9.18
N THR A 25 9.64 -4.92 9.57
CA THR A 25 11.11 -4.84 9.60
C THR A 25 11.75 -4.73 8.22
N ILE A 26 10.98 -4.89 7.14
CA ILE A 26 11.46 -4.69 5.77
C ILE A 26 11.98 -3.25 5.55
N ILE A 27 11.58 -2.32 6.41
CA ILE A 27 12.01 -0.93 6.37
C ILE A 27 13.53 -0.80 6.48
N ASP A 28 14.21 -1.69 7.19
CA ASP A 28 15.66 -1.64 7.35
C ASP A 28 16.37 -1.97 6.04
N LYS A 29 15.86 -2.97 5.31
CA LYS A 29 16.34 -3.26 3.95
C LYS A 29 16.02 -2.14 2.96
N ALA A 30 14.89 -1.49 3.14
CA ALA A 30 14.54 -0.32 2.34
C ALA A 30 15.53 0.84 2.56
N LYS A 31 15.95 1.10 3.81
CA LYS A 31 16.96 2.10 4.15
C LYS A 31 18.31 1.81 3.48
N GLU A 32 18.80 0.57 3.57
CA GLU A 32 20.03 0.16 2.87
C GLU A 32 19.96 0.43 1.35
N ILE A 33 18.81 0.11 0.73
CA ILE A 33 18.63 0.32 -0.72
C ILE A 33 18.63 1.81 -1.05
N VAL A 34 17.96 2.63 -0.24
CA VAL A 34 17.94 4.09 -0.41
C VAL A 34 19.33 4.67 -0.30
N GLU A 35 20.12 4.25 0.69
CA GLU A 35 21.50 4.67 0.90
C GLU A 35 22.41 4.28 -0.27
N ARG A 36 22.40 3.00 -0.67
CA ARG A 36 23.17 2.49 -1.81
C ARG A 36 22.86 3.18 -3.13
N ASN A 37 21.68 3.77 -3.25
CA ASN A 37 21.28 4.54 -4.43
C ASN A 37 21.50 6.05 -4.29
N GLY A 38 22.12 6.54 -3.19
CA GLY A 38 22.39 7.96 -2.97
C GLY A 38 21.14 8.83 -2.82
N MET A 39 20.02 8.25 -2.32
CA MET A 39 18.72 8.93 -2.26
C MET A 39 18.31 9.34 -0.84
N THR A 40 19.21 9.25 0.14
CA THR A 40 18.91 9.56 1.56
C THR A 40 18.48 11.00 1.80
N SER A 41 18.94 11.93 0.97
CA SER A 41 18.52 13.34 1.06
C SER A 41 17.10 13.59 0.56
N LYS A 42 16.53 12.67 -0.22
CA LYS A 42 15.21 12.82 -0.85
C LYS A 42 14.18 11.85 -0.32
N ILE A 43 14.58 10.79 0.38
CA ILE A 43 13.67 9.76 0.89
C ILE A 43 13.84 9.62 2.39
N THR A 44 12.77 9.80 3.13
CA THR A 44 12.67 9.48 4.55
C THR A 44 11.83 8.21 4.73
N LEU A 45 12.36 7.23 5.45
CA LEU A 45 11.64 5.99 5.75
C LEU A 45 11.36 5.90 7.25
N LEU A 46 10.08 5.76 7.59
CA LEU A 46 9.57 5.69 8.95
C LEU A 46 9.01 4.30 9.21
N GLN A 47 9.47 3.67 10.29
CA GLN A 47 8.91 2.40 10.76
C GLN A 47 7.79 2.66 11.76
N GLY A 48 6.64 2.08 11.50
CA GLY A 48 5.49 2.14 12.40
C GLY A 48 4.17 2.19 11.64
N LYS A 49 3.09 2.27 12.39
CA LYS A 49 1.75 2.48 11.82
C LYS A 49 1.59 3.93 11.42
N MET A 50 0.85 4.16 10.34
CA MET A 50 0.60 5.51 9.81
C MET A 50 -0.04 6.44 10.85
N GLU A 51 -0.85 5.88 11.72
CA GLU A 51 -1.57 6.58 12.78
C GLU A 51 -0.66 7.02 13.94
N GLU A 52 0.49 6.36 14.11
CA GLU A 52 1.40 6.51 15.25
C GLU A 52 2.70 7.25 14.89
N VAL A 53 3.11 7.17 13.62
CA VAL A 53 4.37 7.78 13.20
C VAL A 53 4.30 9.30 13.16
N LYS A 54 5.39 9.94 13.56
CA LYS A 54 5.52 11.39 13.46
C LYS A 54 6.01 11.78 12.07
N MET A 55 5.10 12.26 11.24
CA MET A 55 5.43 12.73 9.90
C MET A 55 6.29 14.00 9.95
N PRO A 56 7.30 14.14 9.07
CA PRO A 56 8.15 15.33 9.00
C PRO A 56 7.43 16.54 8.35
N PHE A 57 6.29 16.31 7.71
CA PHE A 57 5.50 17.34 7.04
C PHE A 57 4.06 17.32 7.55
N SER A 58 3.44 18.50 7.58
CA SER A 58 2.02 18.65 7.94
C SER A 58 1.08 18.26 6.80
N LYS A 59 1.52 18.49 5.56
CA LYS A 59 0.76 18.16 4.34
C LYS A 59 1.68 17.60 3.26
N VAL A 60 1.10 16.77 2.40
CA VAL A 60 1.73 16.19 1.21
C VAL A 60 0.84 16.44 -0.01
N ASP A 61 1.47 16.50 -1.19
CA ASP A 61 0.75 16.73 -2.44
C ASP A 61 0.20 15.44 -3.05
N ILE A 62 0.87 14.30 -2.77
CA ILE A 62 0.50 13.01 -3.36
C ILE A 62 0.61 11.91 -2.30
N ILE A 63 -0.39 11.04 -2.26
CA ILE A 63 -0.36 9.78 -1.51
C ILE A 63 -0.40 8.63 -2.51
N ILE A 64 0.52 7.68 -2.38
CA ILE A 64 0.56 6.44 -3.17
C ILE A 64 0.49 5.28 -2.21
N SER A 65 -0.42 4.35 -2.44
CA SER A 65 -0.57 3.15 -1.61
C SER A 65 -1.05 1.97 -2.44
N GLU A 66 -0.49 0.81 -2.18
CA GLU A 66 -1.03 -0.46 -2.65
C GLU A 66 -1.77 -1.09 -1.47
N TRP A 67 -3.06 -0.78 -1.35
CA TRP A 67 -3.91 -1.14 -0.22
C TRP A 67 -4.90 -2.27 -0.52
N MET A 68 -5.02 -2.66 -1.79
CA MET A 68 -6.01 -3.60 -2.26
C MET A 68 -5.64 -5.02 -1.84
N GLY A 69 -6.54 -5.67 -1.12
CA GLY A 69 -6.43 -7.06 -0.71
C GLY A 69 -7.38 -7.98 -1.50
N TYR A 70 -7.49 -9.23 -1.08
CA TYR A 70 -8.46 -10.16 -1.61
C TYR A 70 -9.87 -9.58 -1.49
N PHE A 71 -10.68 -9.78 -2.54
CA PHE A 71 -12.01 -9.18 -2.62
C PHE A 71 -11.98 -7.67 -2.31
N LEU A 72 -10.90 -7.02 -2.73
CA LEU A 72 -10.57 -5.61 -2.57
C LEU A 72 -10.33 -5.18 -1.11
N LEU A 73 -11.19 -5.51 -0.17
CA LEU A 73 -11.24 -4.91 1.17
C LEU A 73 -10.68 -5.81 2.30
N TYR A 74 -10.24 -7.02 1.99
CA TYR A 74 -9.92 -8.03 3.01
C TYR A 74 -8.88 -7.60 4.05
N GLU A 75 -7.83 -6.89 3.66
CA GLU A 75 -6.73 -6.54 4.57
C GLU A 75 -6.99 -5.29 5.41
N SER A 76 -8.14 -4.65 5.27
CA SER A 76 -8.55 -3.43 5.99
C SER A 76 -7.56 -2.25 5.86
N MET A 77 -6.62 -2.30 4.92
CA MET A 77 -5.60 -1.26 4.76
C MET A 77 -6.17 0.05 4.19
N LEU A 78 -7.38 0.01 3.63
CA LEU A 78 -8.07 1.21 3.18
C LEU A 78 -8.29 2.21 4.31
N ASP A 79 -8.57 1.77 5.53
CA ASP A 79 -8.77 2.65 6.68
C ASP A 79 -7.52 3.50 6.97
N THR A 80 -6.35 2.88 6.92
CA THR A 80 -5.05 3.56 7.05
C THR A 80 -4.84 4.61 5.94
N VAL A 81 -5.25 4.30 4.71
CA VAL A 81 -5.16 5.23 3.57
C VAL A 81 -6.11 6.42 3.76
N LEU A 82 -7.33 6.18 4.22
CA LEU A 82 -8.30 7.23 4.52
C LEU A 82 -7.82 8.13 5.65
N TYR A 83 -7.24 7.56 6.70
CA TYR A 83 -6.59 8.33 7.77
C TYR A 83 -5.48 9.22 7.22
N ALA A 84 -4.58 8.67 6.40
CA ALA A 84 -3.50 9.42 5.80
C ALA A 84 -4.01 10.56 4.91
N ARG A 85 -5.06 10.31 4.12
CA ARG A 85 -5.72 11.31 3.28
C ARG A 85 -6.25 12.47 4.12
N ASP A 86 -7.06 12.18 5.12
CA ASP A 86 -7.74 13.19 5.91
C ASP A 86 -6.77 14.02 6.74
N ARG A 87 -5.70 13.39 7.20
CA ARG A 87 -4.70 14.04 8.05
C ARG A 87 -3.64 14.81 7.29
N TYR A 88 -3.15 14.23 6.17
CA TYR A 88 -1.91 14.69 5.53
C TYR A 88 -2.08 15.17 4.08
N LEU A 89 -3.13 14.81 3.35
CA LEU A 89 -3.30 15.26 1.98
C LEU A 89 -3.64 16.75 1.92
N GLY A 90 -2.97 17.49 1.05
CA GLY A 90 -3.29 18.90 0.76
C GLY A 90 -4.64 19.05 0.03
N ALA A 91 -5.21 20.25 0.02
CA ALA A 91 -6.52 20.51 -0.62
C ALA A 91 -6.54 20.16 -2.11
N GLU A 92 -5.44 20.42 -2.82
CA GLU A 92 -5.26 20.07 -4.25
C GLU A 92 -4.49 18.76 -4.43
N GLY A 93 -4.30 18.01 -3.34
CA GLY A 93 -3.53 16.78 -3.35
C GLY A 93 -4.22 15.64 -4.10
N LYS A 94 -3.42 14.70 -4.59
CA LYS A 94 -3.89 13.54 -5.33
C LYS A 94 -3.54 12.26 -4.60
N ILE A 95 -4.40 11.26 -4.78
CA ILE A 95 -4.19 9.92 -4.21
C ILE A 95 -4.18 8.88 -5.33
N PHE A 96 -3.28 7.90 -5.22
CA PHE A 96 -3.16 6.82 -6.19
C PHE A 96 -3.05 5.47 -5.47
N PRO A 97 -3.96 4.52 -5.79
CA PRO A 97 -5.11 4.69 -6.67
C PRO A 97 -6.18 5.61 -6.07
N ASP A 98 -6.89 6.35 -6.92
CA ASP A 98 -8.01 7.21 -6.53
C ASP A 98 -9.36 6.49 -6.65
N LYS A 99 -9.38 5.38 -7.38
CA LYS A 99 -10.57 4.58 -7.65
C LYS A 99 -10.24 3.09 -7.70
N ALA A 100 -11.11 2.29 -7.13
CA ALA A 100 -11.10 0.83 -7.27
C ALA A 100 -12.50 0.35 -7.65
N THR A 101 -12.57 -0.75 -8.40
CA THR A 101 -13.84 -1.31 -8.88
C THR A 101 -13.86 -2.81 -8.62
N ILE A 102 -14.96 -3.30 -8.05
CA ILE A 102 -15.24 -4.72 -7.90
C ILE A 102 -16.13 -5.16 -9.06
N TYR A 103 -15.74 -6.22 -9.73
CA TYR A 103 -16.54 -6.85 -10.77
C TYR A 103 -17.07 -8.19 -10.25
N MET A 104 -18.33 -8.46 -10.50
CA MET A 104 -18.97 -9.76 -10.25
C MET A 104 -19.45 -10.32 -11.58
N ALA A 105 -19.11 -11.58 -11.86
CA ALA A 105 -19.55 -12.29 -13.05
C ALA A 105 -19.90 -13.73 -12.70
N GLY A 106 -20.86 -14.29 -13.40
CA GLY A 106 -21.13 -15.73 -13.37
C GLY A 106 -20.05 -16.44 -14.20
N ILE A 107 -19.56 -17.56 -13.68
CA ILE A 107 -18.67 -18.47 -14.41
C ILE A 107 -19.28 -19.86 -14.48
N GLU A 108 -18.98 -20.58 -15.56
CA GLU A 108 -19.28 -22.00 -15.70
C GLU A 108 -17.97 -22.78 -15.52
N ASP A 109 -17.76 -23.26 -14.30
CA ASP A 109 -16.56 -24.01 -13.91
C ASP A 109 -16.96 -25.10 -12.93
N GLY A 110 -17.27 -26.29 -13.47
CA GLY A 110 -17.74 -27.44 -12.69
C GLY A 110 -16.66 -27.99 -11.76
N ASP A 111 -15.41 -28.02 -12.22
CA ASP A 111 -14.29 -28.55 -11.45
C ASP A 111 -13.97 -27.66 -10.26
N TYR A 112 -13.96 -26.34 -10.45
CA TYR A 112 -13.78 -25.37 -9.36
C TYR A 112 -14.92 -25.45 -8.33
N LYS A 113 -16.16 -25.58 -8.80
CA LYS A 113 -17.32 -25.74 -7.91
C LYS A 113 -17.19 -27.00 -7.06
N GLU A 114 -16.82 -28.14 -7.65
CA GLU A 114 -16.64 -29.39 -6.91
C GLU A 114 -15.51 -29.28 -5.89
N GLU A 115 -14.38 -28.71 -6.27
CA GLU A 115 -13.22 -28.51 -5.38
C GLU A 115 -13.53 -27.59 -4.20
N LYS A 116 -14.26 -26.48 -4.40
CA LYS A 116 -14.44 -25.44 -3.38
C LYS A 116 -15.77 -25.52 -2.63
N ILE A 117 -16.80 -26.09 -3.22
CA ILE A 117 -18.17 -26.09 -2.68
C ILE A 117 -18.71 -27.51 -2.50
N GLY A 118 -18.28 -28.46 -3.34
CA GLY A 118 -18.67 -29.87 -3.28
C GLY A 118 -18.06 -30.65 -2.10
N CYS A 119 -17.31 -29.97 -1.24
CA CYS A 119 -16.70 -30.57 -0.06
C CYS A 119 -17.76 -31.02 0.92
N THR A 120 -17.91 -32.34 1.08
CA THR A 120 -18.69 -32.93 2.16
C THR A 120 -17.82 -33.06 3.41
N PRO A 121 -18.43 -33.14 4.63
CA PRO A 121 -17.66 -33.28 5.88
C PRO A 121 -16.64 -34.43 5.89
N ASP A 122 -16.86 -35.43 5.05
CA ASP A 122 -15.98 -36.60 4.93
C ASP A 122 -14.82 -36.43 3.94
N ASN A 123 -14.81 -35.35 3.13
CA ASN A 123 -13.81 -35.10 2.06
C ASN A 123 -13.05 -33.76 2.21
N CYS A 124 -13.31 -33.00 3.26
CA CYS A 124 -12.57 -31.78 3.55
C CYS A 124 -11.32 -32.12 4.41
N SER A 125 -10.16 -32.16 3.81
CA SER A 125 -8.86 -32.24 4.51
C SER A 125 -8.30 -30.87 4.79
#